data_34c88322d0a29631293009826ec31b40
#
_entry.id   34c88322d0a29631293009826ec31b40
#
_cell.length_a   1.000
_cell.length_b   1.000
_cell.length_c   1.000
_cell.angle_alpha   90.00
_cell.angle_beta   90.00
_cell.angle_gamma   90.00
#
_symmetry.space_group_name_H-M   'P 1'
#
loop_
_entity.id
_entity.type
_entity.pdbx_description
1 polymer ?
#
loop_
_entity_poly.entity_id
_entity_poly.type
_entity_poly.pdbx_seq_one_letter_code
_entity_poly.pdbx_strand_id
1 'polypeptide(L)'
;MRNRILLIFVLAAAIAVGPLAGAVLAQGGSIFIPLLVYRTGPYAPSGIPIANGFVDYFTLVNERDGGINGVKIAWEECETQYDTKQGVECYERLKGKSPVLVNPYSTGITYQLIPKAPVDKVVVFSMGYGMTAAADGRWFPWVFGFPTTYWSQASAVIRYIGTQEGGLDKLKGKKIAHIFHNSPYGKEANPTLEELARKYGFELTQLAVDHPGQEQKSTWLQVRRLNPDWIFMSGWGVMNQVAVKEAAAIGFKMDRFIGNWWSANDSDVVPAGDGAKGYKGATFHAPGSTFKVHAEVVKHVYDKGKGAGKKEAMGEPLYNRGLVNAMYAAEAIRTAMGKYGNKVLTAEQVRWGFENLNLTEGRLDQLGMKGFTHPVKVTCEDHEGNGPVLIQQWDGKKWTLVSDWVAPMRDVVRPKLEEAAVVEGKKLNYTMRENCAAEK
;
A
#
# COMPACT_ATOMS: atom_id res chain seq x y z
N MET A 1 -29.38 93.02 -10.79
CA MET A 1 -30.16 91.86 -11.12
C MET A 1 -29.11 90.79 -11.53
N ARG A 2 -28.83 89.85 -10.65
CA ARG A 2 -27.56 89.07 -10.63
C ARG A 2 -27.82 87.70 -11.26
N ASN A 3 -27.11 87.47 -12.37
CA ASN A 3 -26.98 86.13 -13.00
C ASN A 3 -26.09 85.27 -12.11
N ARG A 4 -26.60 84.10 -11.69
CA ARG A 4 -25.80 83.02 -11.11
C ARG A 4 -25.53 81.99 -12.21
N ILE A 5 -24.28 81.90 -12.60
CA ILE A 5 -23.75 80.85 -13.47
C ILE A 5 -23.50 79.64 -12.61
N LEU A 6 -24.16 78.52 -12.96
CA LEU A 6 -23.99 77.23 -12.33
C LEU A 6 -22.89 76.50 -13.11
N LEU A 7 -21.71 76.32 -12.51
CA LEU A 7 -20.65 75.45 -13.08
C LEU A 7 -20.95 74.02 -12.72
N ILE A 8 -21.18 73.19 -13.74
CA ILE A 8 -21.30 71.74 -13.62
C ILE A 8 -19.89 71.17 -13.84
N PHE A 9 -19.30 70.60 -12.78
CA PHE A 9 -18.12 69.81 -12.88
C PHE A 9 -18.49 68.38 -13.36
N VAL A 10 -18.11 68.04 -14.60
CA VAL A 10 -18.16 66.65 -15.11
C VAL A 10 -16.89 65.95 -14.64
N LEU A 11 -17.06 65.04 -13.67
CA LEU A 11 -16.00 64.14 -13.23
C LEU A 11 -15.90 62.99 -14.22
N ALA A 12 -14.89 62.99 -15.08
CA ALA A 12 -14.58 61.88 -15.97
C ALA A 12 -13.87 60.80 -15.13
N ALA A 13 -14.57 59.73 -14.77
CA ALA A 13 -13.98 58.52 -14.21
C ALA A 13 -13.31 57.71 -15.33
N ALA A 14 -11.98 57.76 -15.40
CA ALA A 14 -11.19 56.87 -16.24
C ALA A 14 -11.22 55.47 -15.64
N ILE A 15 -12.03 54.59 -16.23
CA ILE A 15 -12.01 53.16 -15.94
C ILE A 15 -10.75 52.60 -16.61
N ALA A 16 -9.69 52.36 -15.83
CA ALA A 16 -8.52 51.57 -16.26
C ALA A 16 -8.98 50.14 -16.44
N VAL A 17 -9.20 49.72 -17.68
CA VAL A 17 -9.35 48.32 -18.07
C VAL A 17 -7.92 47.73 -18.07
N GLY A 18 -7.50 47.23 -16.90
CA GLY A 18 -6.32 46.35 -16.86
C GLY A 18 -6.60 45.07 -17.66
N PRO A 19 -5.60 44.49 -18.32
CA PRO A 19 -5.79 43.22 -19.00
C PRO A 19 -6.13 42.17 -17.93
N LEU A 20 -7.39 41.72 -17.91
CA LEU A 20 -7.77 40.47 -17.30
C LEU A 20 -6.94 39.38 -18.01
N ALA A 21 -5.81 39.03 -17.42
CA ALA A 21 -5.15 37.79 -17.74
C ALA A 21 -6.18 36.69 -17.41
N GLY A 22 -6.95 36.31 -18.41
CA GLY A 22 -7.85 35.19 -18.34
C GLY A 22 -7.02 33.99 -17.96
N ALA A 23 -7.18 33.53 -16.71
CA ALA A 23 -6.86 32.17 -16.40
C ALA A 23 -7.69 31.34 -17.33
N VAL A 24 -7.07 30.83 -18.39
CA VAL A 24 -7.59 29.74 -19.19
C VAL A 24 -7.68 28.58 -18.21
N LEU A 25 -8.81 28.46 -17.56
CA LEU A 25 -9.23 27.21 -16.93
C LEU A 25 -9.20 26.21 -18.08
N ALA A 26 -8.17 25.37 -18.09
CA ALA A 26 -8.16 24.22 -18.96
C ALA A 26 -9.48 23.50 -18.76
N GLN A 27 -10.30 23.42 -19.78
CA GLN A 27 -11.49 22.58 -19.86
C GLN A 27 -11.06 21.12 -19.95
N GLY A 28 -10.35 20.63 -18.93
CA GLY A 28 -9.99 19.25 -18.77
C GLY A 28 -10.18 18.93 -17.31
N GLY A 29 -11.22 18.16 -16.99
CA GLY A 29 -11.40 17.64 -15.63
C GLY A 29 -10.13 16.94 -15.15
N SER A 30 -9.97 16.78 -13.85
CA SER A 30 -8.89 16.01 -13.24
C SER A 30 -9.38 14.60 -12.89
N ILE A 31 -8.45 13.64 -12.85
CA ILE A 31 -8.69 12.31 -12.31
C ILE A 31 -8.74 12.44 -10.79
N PHE A 32 -9.89 12.13 -10.19
CA PHE A 32 -10.06 12.25 -8.74
C PHE A 32 -9.81 10.91 -8.04
N ILE A 33 -8.97 10.95 -6.99
CA ILE A 33 -8.59 9.80 -6.16
C ILE A 33 -8.70 10.19 -4.69
N PRO A 34 -9.68 9.67 -3.92
CA PRO A 34 -9.75 9.88 -2.48
C PRO A 34 -8.67 9.07 -1.75
N LEU A 35 -8.08 9.66 -0.73
CA LEU A 35 -7.07 9.04 0.14
C LEU A 35 -7.64 8.89 1.55
N LEU A 36 -7.92 7.65 1.95
CA LEU A 36 -8.40 7.34 3.31
C LEU A 36 -7.19 7.20 4.24
N VAL A 37 -6.69 8.32 4.74
CA VAL A 37 -5.45 8.39 5.52
C VAL A 37 -5.68 8.19 7.02
N TYR A 38 -4.62 7.93 7.78
CA TYR A 38 -4.60 7.94 9.24
C TYR A 38 -3.31 8.60 9.72
N ARG A 39 -3.37 9.93 9.78
CA ARG A 39 -2.28 10.81 10.22
C ARG A 39 -2.33 11.10 11.72
N THR A 40 -3.36 10.62 12.39
CA THR A 40 -3.60 10.78 13.84
C THR A 40 -3.86 9.43 14.52
N GLY A 41 -3.81 9.42 15.87
CA GLY A 41 -4.03 8.21 16.66
C GLY A 41 -2.82 7.26 16.75
N PRO A 42 -3.02 6.04 17.31
CA PRO A 42 -1.94 5.10 17.62
C PRO A 42 -1.18 4.57 16.38
N TYR A 43 -1.79 4.67 15.22
CA TYR A 43 -1.25 4.15 13.97
C TYR A 43 -0.60 5.24 13.08
N ALA A 44 -0.65 6.51 13.52
CA ALA A 44 -0.06 7.64 12.80
C ALA A 44 1.42 7.46 12.43
N PRO A 45 2.30 6.85 13.27
CA PRO A 45 3.69 6.59 12.89
C PRO A 45 3.86 5.79 11.61
N SER A 46 2.88 4.96 11.27
CA SER A 46 2.85 4.21 10.01
C SER A 46 2.07 4.93 8.91
N GLY A 47 0.97 5.59 9.24
CA GLY A 47 0.08 6.25 8.28
C GLY A 47 0.67 7.49 7.64
N ILE A 48 1.40 8.30 8.42
CA ILE A 48 2.01 9.55 7.93
C ILE A 48 2.99 9.30 6.78
N PRO A 49 4.02 8.42 6.91
CA PRO A 49 4.98 8.22 5.82
C PRO A 49 4.33 7.61 4.57
N ILE A 50 3.37 6.69 4.70
CA ILE A 50 2.65 6.13 3.55
C ILE A 50 1.90 7.23 2.78
N ALA A 51 1.12 8.05 3.48
CA ALA A 51 0.37 9.13 2.87
C ALA A 51 1.29 10.16 2.21
N ASN A 52 2.43 10.50 2.85
CA ASN A 52 3.42 11.42 2.28
C ASN A 52 4.01 10.88 0.98
N GLY A 53 4.47 9.63 0.95
CA GLY A 53 5.03 9.01 -0.26
C GLY A 53 4.02 8.96 -1.41
N PHE A 54 2.75 8.67 -1.09
CA PHE A 54 1.67 8.65 -2.07
C PHE A 54 1.41 10.04 -2.69
N VAL A 55 1.26 11.05 -1.83
CA VAL A 55 1.02 12.44 -2.25
C VAL A 55 2.21 12.99 -3.03
N ASP A 56 3.44 12.73 -2.57
CA ASP A 56 4.66 13.19 -3.24
C ASP A 56 4.79 12.60 -4.66
N TYR A 57 4.41 11.33 -4.86
CA TYR A 57 4.44 10.76 -6.20
C TYR A 57 3.39 11.39 -7.13
N PHE A 58 2.17 11.60 -6.66
CA PHE A 58 1.15 12.28 -7.46
C PHE A 58 1.52 13.72 -7.75
N THR A 59 2.12 14.41 -6.77
CA THR A 59 2.68 15.74 -6.98
C THR A 59 3.78 15.72 -8.03
N LEU A 60 4.70 14.74 -7.98
CA LEU A 60 5.74 14.55 -8.99
C LEU A 60 5.14 14.39 -10.39
N VAL A 61 4.16 13.51 -10.56
CA VAL A 61 3.49 13.28 -11.86
C VAL A 61 2.82 14.56 -12.35
N ASN A 62 2.18 15.31 -11.47
CA ASN A 62 1.54 16.56 -11.83
C ASN A 62 2.54 17.67 -12.19
N GLU A 63 3.64 17.79 -11.45
CA GLU A 63 4.62 18.88 -11.64
C GLU A 63 5.59 18.60 -12.78
N ARG A 64 6.10 17.37 -12.86
CA ARG A 64 7.07 16.98 -13.88
C ARG A 64 6.42 16.67 -15.23
N ASP A 65 5.33 15.89 -15.21
CA ASP A 65 4.75 15.30 -16.42
C ASP A 65 3.46 16.02 -16.87
N GLY A 66 2.99 17.01 -16.13
CA GLY A 66 1.71 17.68 -16.39
C GLY A 66 0.47 16.86 -16.05
N GLY A 67 0.65 15.73 -15.34
CA GLY A 67 -0.36 14.72 -15.04
C GLY A 67 -0.11 13.40 -15.76
N ILE A 68 -1.05 12.47 -15.70
CA ILE A 68 -0.97 11.21 -16.46
C ILE A 68 -1.36 11.50 -17.89
N ASN A 69 -0.38 11.43 -18.83
CA ASN A 69 -0.55 11.79 -20.24
C ASN A 69 -1.24 13.16 -20.41
N GLY A 70 -0.89 14.15 -19.59
CA GLY A 70 -1.42 15.51 -19.65
C GLY A 70 -2.72 15.73 -18.85
N VAL A 71 -3.30 14.70 -18.23
CA VAL A 71 -4.48 14.83 -17.38
C VAL A 71 -4.06 14.88 -15.92
N LYS A 72 -4.36 15.98 -15.23
CA LYS A 72 -3.99 16.19 -13.82
C LYS A 72 -4.68 15.19 -12.90
N ILE A 73 -3.98 14.82 -11.82
CA ILE A 73 -4.53 14.06 -10.72
C ILE A 73 -4.95 15.03 -9.63
N ALA A 74 -6.18 14.87 -9.13
CA ALA A 74 -6.67 15.54 -7.94
C ALA A 74 -6.95 14.49 -6.84
N TRP A 75 -6.68 14.87 -5.60
CA TRP A 75 -6.97 14.00 -4.45
C TRP A 75 -7.55 14.81 -3.30
N GLU A 76 -8.19 14.11 -2.39
CA GLU A 76 -8.64 14.65 -1.12
C GLU A 76 -8.35 13.62 -0.03
N GLU A 77 -7.66 14.05 1.02
CA GLU A 77 -7.43 13.21 2.19
C GLU A 77 -8.66 13.22 3.11
N CYS A 78 -9.02 12.05 3.61
CA CYS A 78 -10.00 11.90 4.67
C CYS A 78 -9.40 11.09 5.82
N GLU A 79 -9.35 11.71 7.01
CA GLU A 79 -8.78 11.11 8.21
C GLU A 79 -9.67 9.99 8.75
N THR A 80 -9.11 8.80 8.92
CA THR A 80 -9.82 7.61 9.41
C THR A 80 -9.38 7.15 10.78
N GLN A 81 -8.23 7.62 11.29
CA GLN A 81 -7.58 7.12 12.51
C GLN A 81 -7.34 5.58 12.49
N TYR A 82 -7.36 4.98 11.30
CA TYR A 82 -7.36 3.52 11.08
C TYR A 82 -8.62 2.82 11.62
N ASP A 83 -9.69 3.57 11.87
CA ASP A 83 -10.99 3.06 12.30
C ASP A 83 -11.84 2.67 11.08
N THR A 84 -12.39 1.46 11.12
CA THR A 84 -13.15 0.92 9.98
C THR A 84 -14.42 1.71 9.70
N LYS A 85 -15.15 2.16 10.73
CA LYS A 85 -16.38 2.93 10.59
C LYS A 85 -16.10 4.29 9.97
N GLN A 86 -15.11 5.02 10.50
CA GLN A 86 -14.68 6.30 9.94
C GLN A 86 -14.20 6.16 8.48
N GLY A 87 -13.49 5.07 8.17
CA GLY A 87 -13.06 4.78 6.80
C GLY A 87 -14.24 4.60 5.83
N VAL A 88 -15.30 3.90 6.25
CA VAL A 88 -16.52 3.76 5.45
C VAL A 88 -17.24 5.10 5.31
N GLU A 89 -17.32 5.91 6.37
CA GLU A 89 -17.91 7.26 6.32
C GLU A 89 -17.13 8.18 5.37
N CYS A 90 -15.79 8.13 5.39
CA CYS A 90 -14.93 8.83 4.43
C CYS A 90 -15.23 8.43 2.98
N TYR A 91 -15.35 7.12 2.73
CA TYR A 91 -15.67 6.60 1.41
C TYR A 91 -17.04 7.09 0.93
N GLU A 92 -18.09 6.95 1.76
CA GLU A 92 -19.44 7.38 1.41
C GLU A 92 -19.51 8.88 1.10
N ARG A 93 -18.77 9.70 1.83
CA ARG A 93 -18.67 11.14 1.57
C ARG A 93 -17.98 11.47 0.25
N LEU A 94 -16.91 10.73 -0.10
CA LEU A 94 -16.05 11.05 -1.23
C LEU A 94 -16.48 10.37 -2.54
N LYS A 95 -17.26 9.28 -2.48
CA LYS A 95 -17.71 8.57 -3.69
C LYS A 95 -18.58 9.43 -4.60
N GLY A 96 -19.31 10.42 -4.05
CA GLY A 96 -20.11 11.37 -4.83
C GLY A 96 -19.30 12.29 -5.75
N LYS A 97 -17.96 12.33 -5.60
CA LYS A 97 -17.04 13.07 -6.47
C LYS A 97 -16.54 12.27 -7.67
N SER A 98 -17.17 11.13 -7.97
CA SER A 98 -16.85 10.24 -9.10
C SER A 98 -15.38 9.78 -9.10
N PRO A 99 -14.87 9.18 -8.01
CA PRO A 99 -13.52 8.66 -7.97
C PRO A 99 -13.35 7.50 -8.95
N VAL A 100 -12.20 7.43 -9.61
CA VAL A 100 -11.88 6.30 -10.51
C VAL A 100 -11.36 5.09 -9.74
N LEU A 101 -10.75 5.33 -8.58
CA LEU A 101 -10.31 4.31 -7.64
C LEU A 101 -10.31 4.90 -6.22
N VAL A 102 -10.28 4.03 -5.23
CA VAL A 102 -10.02 4.37 -3.82
C VAL A 102 -8.92 3.48 -3.29
N ASN A 103 -8.04 4.06 -2.47
CA ASN A 103 -7.08 3.31 -1.68
C ASN A 103 -7.50 3.36 -0.21
N PRO A 104 -7.95 2.22 0.37
CA PRO A 104 -8.48 2.19 1.73
C PRO A 104 -7.44 2.31 2.85
N TYR A 105 -6.17 2.01 2.56
CA TYR A 105 -5.07 1.94 3.53
C TYR A 105 -5.35 1.09 4.78
N SER A 106 -6.30 0.16 4.71
CA SER A 106 -6.70 -0.69 5.82
C SER A 106 -7.40 -1.96 5.31
N THR A 107 -7.02 -3.13 5.83
CA THR A 107 -7.72 -4.39 5.56
C THR A 107 -9.16 -4.35 6.06
N GLY A 108 -9.40 -3.79 7.25
CA GLY A 108 -10.75 -3.68 7.81
C GLY A 108 -11.66 -2.82 6.93
N ILE A 109 -11.17 -1.67 6.45
CA ILE A 109 -11.92 -0.80 5.54
C ILE A 109 -12.12 -1.51 4.19
N THR A 110 -11.07 -2.15 3.62
CA THR A 110 -11.18 -2.90 2.37
C THR A 110 -12.30 -3.92 2.40
N TYR A 111 -12.42 -4.71 3.48
CA TYR A 111 -13.50 -5.68 3.64
C TYR A 111 -14.89 -5.07 3.55
N GLN A 112 -15.06 -3.86 4.08
CA GLN A 112 -16.34 -3.14 4.01
C GLN A 112 -16.59 -2.53 2.62
N LEU A 113 -15.55 -2.23 1.86
CA LEU A 113 -15.68 -1.65 0.51
C LEU A 113 -15.86 -2.71 -0.57
N ILE A 114 -15.42 -3.95 -0.35
CA ILE A 114 -15.58 -5.05 -1.33
C ILE A 114 -17.03 -5.17 -1.83
N PRO A 115 -18.07 -5.27 -1.00
CA PRO A 115 -19.45 -5.37 -1.47
C PRO A 115 -19.99 -4.09 -2.13
N LYS A 116 -19.37 -2.94 -1.84
CA LYS A 116 -19.76 -1.64 -2.40
C LYS A 116 -19.14 -1.37 -3.78
N ALA A 117 -17.93 -1.87 -3.99
CA ALA A 117 -17.13 -1.60 -5.19
C ALA A 117 -17.86 -1.88 -6.52
N PRO A 118 -18.54 -3.03 -6.74
CA PRO A 118 -19.28 -3.28 -7.98
C PRO A 118 -20.56 -2.44 -8.10
N VAL A 119 -21.20 -2.07 -6.98
CA VAL A 119 -22.41 -1.26 -6.96
C VAL A 119 -22.10 0.19 -7.30
N ASP A 120 -21.08 0.75 -6.66
CA ASP A 120 -20.63 2.13 -6.84
C ASP A 120 -19.74 2.29 -8.09
N LYS A 121 -19.31 1.16 -8.69
CA LYS A 121 -18.36 1.09 -9.81
C LYS A 121 -17.08 1.87 -9.54
N VAL A 122 -16.45 1.62 -8.40
CA VAL A 122 -15.18 2.23 -7.98
C VAL A 122 -14.14 1.13 -7.78
N VAL A 123 -12.97 1.28 -8.39
CA VAL A 123 -11.85 0.35 -8.16
C VAL A 123 -11.36 0.48 -6.71
N VAL A 124 -11.32 -0.62 -5.99
CA VAL A 124 -10.67 -0.72 -4.67
C VAL A 124 -9.26 -1.24 -4.88
N PHE A 125 -8.29 -0.34 -4.83
CA PHE A 125 -6.88 -0.70 -4.93
C PHE A 125 -6.30 -0.88 -3.53
N SER A 126 -6.24 -2.14 -3.09
CA SER A 126 -5.87 -2.52 -1.72
C SER A 126 -4.44 -3.10 -1.67
N MET A 127 -3.47 -2.40 -2.28
CA MET A 127 -2.08 -2.83 -2.35
C MET A 127 -1.51 -3.13 -0.96
N GLY A 128 -1.12 -4.40 -0.74
CA GLY A 128 -0.53 -4.85 0.52
C GLY A 128 -1.52 -5.01 1.67
N TYR A 129 -2.84 -4.85 1.43
CA TYR A 129 -3.90 -5.13 2.40
C TYR A 129 -4.74 -6.34 1.96
N GLY A 130 -5.61 -6.86 2.83
CA GLY A 130 -6.56 -7.92 2.50
C GLY A 130 -7.75 -7.38 1.68
N MET A 131 -8.62 -8.20 1.17
CA MET A 131 -8.73 -9.65 1.37
C MET A 131 -7.92 -10.40 0.30
N THR A 132 -7.11 -11.37 0.70
CA THR A 132 -6.33 -12.19 -0.26
C THR A 132 -7.23 -12.91 -1.26
N ALA A 133 -8.36 -13.48 -0.84
CA ALA A 133 -9.31 -14.13 -1.75
C ALA A 133 -9.82 -13.23 -2.87
N ALA A 134 -9.87 -11.90 -2.65
CA ALA A 134 -10.29 -10.94 -3.67
C ALA A 134 -9.26 -10.73 -4.81
N ALA A 135 -8.10 -11.37 -4.73
CA ALA A 135 -7.15 -11.39 -5.83
C ALA A 135 -7.54 -12.34 -6.98
N ASP A 136 -8.61 -13.14 -6.83
CA ASP A 136 -9.26 -13.78 -7.97
C ASP A 136 -10.25 -12.80 -8.62
N GLY A 137 -9.83 -12.14 -9.68
CA GLY A 137 -10.64 -11.12 -10.36
C GLY A 137 -11.85 -11.67 -11.11
N ARG A 138 -11.93 -12.98 -11.29
CA ARG A 138 -13.15 -13.63 -11.83
C ARG A 138 -14.35 -13.45 -10.89
N TRP A 139 -14.08 -13.45 -9.58
CA TRP A 139 -15.08 -13.24 -8.54
C TRP A 139 -15.13 -11.78 -8.06
N PHE A 140 -13.96 -11.10 -8.02
CA PHE A 140 -13.81 -9.76 -7.44
C PHE A 140 -13.25 -8.76 -8.47
N PRO A 141 -13.99 -8.46 -9.55
CA PRO A 141 -13.47 -7.65 -10.66
C PRO A 141 -13.11 -6.21 -10.30
N TRP A 142 -13.53 -5.71 -9.14
CA TRP A 142 -13.30 -4.34 -8.70
C TRP A 142 -12.24 -4.20 -7.59
N VAL A 143 -11.60 -5.31 -7.18
CA VAL A 143 -10.64 -5.33 -6.07
C VAL A 143 -9.29 -5.80 -6.55
N PHE A 144 -8.24 -5.02 -6.29
CA PHE A 144 -6.88 -5.31 -6.74
C PHE A 144 -5.91 -5.25 -5.55
N GLY A 145 -5.10 -6.31 -5.38
CA GLY A 145 -4.18 -6.48 -4.26
C GLY A 145 -2.70 -6.58 -4.67
N PHE A 146 -2.38 -6.42 -5.98
CA PHE A 146 -0.98 -6.53 -6.43
C PHE A 146 -0.06 -5.49 -5.74
N PRO A 147 1.27 -5.73 -5.66
CA PRO A 147 2.03 -6.75 -6.39
C PRO A 147 2.05 -8.12 -5.70
N THR A 148 1.45 -8.31 -4.53
CA THR A 148 1.46 -9.55 -3.74
C THR A 148 0.39 -9.52 -2.66
N THR A 149 -0.04 -10.69 -2.19
CA THR A 149 -1.02 -10.85 -1.11
C THR A 149 -0.36 -11.32 0.19
N TYR A 150 -1.09 -11.25 1.30
CA TYR A 150 -0.60 -11.77 2.59
C TYR A 150 -0.30 -13.27 2.57
N TRP A 151 -1.07 -14.04 1.79
CA TRP A 151 -0.82 -15.49 1.67
C TRP A 151 0.47 -15.76 0.90
N SER A 152 0.69 -15.04 -0.18
CA SER A 152 1.94 -15.11 -0.95
C SER A 152 3.13 -14.66 -0.12
N GLN A 153 3.00 -13.54 0.63
CA GLN A 153 4.05 -13.09 1.54
C GLN A 153 4.37 -14.14 2.61
N ALA A 154 3.35 -14.70 3.30
CA ALA A 154 3.57 -15.72 4.32
C ALA A 154 4.33 -16.92 3.75
N SER A 155 3.96 -17.37 2.56
CA SER A 155 4.64 -18.48 1.87
C SER A 155 6.08 -18.14 1.49
N ALA A 156 6.34 -16.91 1.03
CA ALA A 156 7.69 -16.44 0.71
C ALA A 156 8.57 -16.32 1.97
N VAL A 157 8.01 -15.86 3.10
CA VAL A 157 8.71 -15.80 4.38
C VAL A 157 9.08 -17.22 4.86
N ILE A 158 8.16 -18.19 4.78
CA ILE A 158 8.46 -19.59 5.12
C ILE A 158 9.52 -20.18 4.18
N ARG A 159 9.49 -19.84 2.88
CA ARG A 159 10.54 -20.22 1.93
C ARG A 159 11.90 -19.64 2.32
N TYR A 160 11.94 -18.35 2.69
CA TYR A 160 13.16 -17.72 3.19
C TYR A 160 13.68 -18.39 4.45
N ILE A 161 12.82 -18.66 5.43
CA ILE A 161 13.20 -19.40 6.66
C ILE A 161 13.80 -20.77 6.28
N GLY A 162 13.12 -21.51 5.38
CA GLY A 162 13.63 -22.79 4.88
C GLY A 162 15.02 -22.65 4.26
N THR A 163 15.26 -21.62 3.45
CA THR A 163 16.61 -21.38 2.89
C THR A 163 17.64 -21.12 3.98
N GLN A 164 17.29 -20.37 5.04
CA GLN A 164 18.20 -20.13 6.18
C GLN A 164 18.50 -21.40 7.00
N GLU A 165 17.57 -22.35 7.01
CA GLU A 165 17.73 -23.64 7.69
C GLU A 165 18.40 -24.73 6.81
N GLY A 166 18.69 -24.41 5.53
CA GLY A 166 19.33 -25.34 4.58
C GLY A 166 18.36 -26.15 3.72
N GLY A 167 17.07 -25.81 3.73
CA GLY A 167 16.03 -26.41 2.89
C GLY A 167 14.66 -26.42 3.56
N LEU A 168 13.59 -26.50 2.78
CA LEU A 168 12.22 -26.59 3.32
C LEU A 168 11.99 -27.90 4.11
N ASP A 169 12.71 -28.96 3.76
CA ASP A 169 12.70 -30.26 4.47
C ASP A 169 13.32 -30.13 5.89
N LYS A 170 14.17 -29.15 6.13
CA LYS A 170 14.78 -28.86 7.43
C LYS A 170 13.85 -28.10 8.39
N LEU A 171 12.68 -27.71 7.92
CA LEU A 171 11.68 -27.07 8.78
C LEU A 171 10.96 -28.07 9.71
N LYS A 172 11.02 -29.37 9.41
CA LYS A 172 10.38 -30.40 10.25
C LYS A 172 10.86 -30.33 11.70
N GLY A 173 9.91 -30.16 12.62
CA GLY A 173 10.15 -30.01 14.07
C GLY A 173 10.70 -28.65 14.51
N LYS A 174 10.91 -27.69 13.60
CA LYS A 174 11.22 -26.31 13.97
C LYS A 174 10.00 -25.64 14.57
N LYS A 175 10.21 -24.76 15.55
CA LYS A 175 9.16 -23.98 16.19
C LYS A 175 9.08 -22.60 15.58
N ILE A 176 7.96 -22.27 14.97
CA ILE A 176 7.69 -20.94 14.40
C ILE A 176 6.53 -20.31 15.15
N ALA A 177 6.77 -19.14 15.75
CA ALA A 177 5.71 -18.36 16.37
C ALA A 177 5.21 -17.29 15.38
N HIS A 178 3.90 -17.19 15.17
CA HIS A 178 3.28 -16.10 14.46
C HIS A 178 2.62 -15.16 15.48
N ILE A 179 3.20 -13.96 15.67
CA ILE A 179 2.63 -12.91 16.52
C ILE A 179 1.84 -11.97 15.60
N PHE A 180 0.57 -11.77 15.87
CA PHE A 180 -0.27 -11.00 14.95
C PHE A 180 -1.25 -10.06 15.66
N HIS A 181 -1.47 -8.92 15.04
CA HIS A 181 -2.48 -7.96 15.46
C HIS A 181 -3.88 -8.61 15.38
N ASN A 182 -4.63 -8.59 16.49
CA ASN A 182 -5.95 -9.25 16.57
C ASN A 182 -7.01 -8.48 15.78
N SER A 183 -6.90 -8.51 14.47
CA SER A 183 -7.78 -7.86 13.51
C SER A 183 -7.88 -8.69 12.22
N PRO A 184 -8.80 -8.37 11.30
CA PRO A 184 -8.83 -8.99 9.98
C PRO A 184 -7.47 -9.00 9.29
N TYR A 185 -6.71 -7.89 9.39
CA TYR A 185 -5.36 -7.79 8.84
C TYR A 185 -4.40 -8.84 9.40
N GLY A 186 -4.23 -8.89 10.72
CA GLY A 186 -3.22 -9.77 11.32
C GLY A 186 -3.55 -11.25 11.16
N LYS A 187 -4.82 -11.59 10.98
CA LYS A 187 -5.32 -12.96 10.78
C LYS A 187 -5.18 -13.47 9.33
N GLU A 188 -4.95 -12.60 8.36
CA GLU A 188 -4.88 -12.96 6.94
C GLU A 188 -3.87 -14.07 6.65
N ALA A 189 -2.69 -14.05 7.28
CA ALA A 189 -1.65 -15.02 7.03
C ALA A 189 -1.92 -16.41 7.66
N ASN A 190 -2.80 -16.49 8.66
CA ASN A 190 -3.00 -17.71 9.46
C ASN A 190 -3.32 -18.95 8.62
N PRO A 191 -4.30 -18.93 7.69
CA PRO A 191 -4.66 -20.12 6.93
C PRO A 191 -3.51 -20.68 6.08
N THR A 192 -2.65 -19.78 5.57
CA THR A 192 -1.48 -20.20 4.77
C THR A 192 -0.38 -20.75 5.65
N LEU A 193 -0.13 -20.14 6.81
CA LEU A 193 0.86 -20.65 7.78
C LEU A 193 0.48 -22.03 8.30
N GLU A 194 -0.80 -22.28 8.59
CA GLU A 194 -1.32 -23.58 9.01
C GLU A 194 -1.13 -24.65 7.91
N GLU A 195 -1.40 -24.29 6.65
CA GLU A 195 -1.18 -25.19 5.52
C GLU A 195 0.30 -25.55 5.35
N LEU A 196 1.18 -24.55 5.43
CA LEU A 196 2.62 -24.74 5.31
C LEU A 196 3.18 -25.52 6.49
N ALA A 197 2.65 -25.33 7.71
CA ALA A 197 3.02 -26.11 8.88
C ALA A 197 2.70 -27.60 8.69
N ARG A 198 1.51 -27.91 8.17
CA ARG A 198 1.13 -29.29 7.83
C ARG A 198 2.01 -29.88 6.73
N LYS A 199 2.30 -29.08 5.68
CA LYS A 199 3.08 -29.52 4.52
C LYS A 199 4.55 -29.80 4.88
N TYR A 200 5.18 -28.94 5.68
CA TYR A 200 6.62 -29.01 6.00
C TYR A 200 6.94 -29.51 7.41
N GLY A 201 5.93 -29.75 8.22
CA GLY A 201 6.07 -30.38 9.54
C GLY A 201 6.70 -29.49 10.62
N PHE A 202 6.65 -28.17 10.49
CA PHE A 202 7.04 -27.27 11.58
C PHE A 202 5.91 -27.06 12.59
N GLU A 203 6.29 -26.81 13.84
CA GLU A 203 5.36 -26.49 14.92
C GLU A 203 4.97 -25.01 14.85
N LEU A 204 3.71 -24.72 14.55
CA LEU A 204 3.20 -23.36 14.48
C LEU A 204 2.47 -22.98 15.79
N THR A 205 2.88 -21.88 16.42
CA THR A 205 2.14 -21.25 17.49
C THR A 205 1.69 -19.87 17.06
N GLN A 206 0.39 -19.61 17.18
CA GLN A 206 -0.22 -18.35 16.80
C GLN A 206 -0.59 -17.53 18.05
N LEU A 207 -0.06 -16.31 18.18
CA LEU A 207 -0.21 -15.43 19.33
C LEU A 207 -0.86 -14.11 18.89
N ALA A 208 -2.12 -13.93 19.24
CA ALA A 208 -2.85 -12.70 18.99
C ALA A 208 -2.46 -11.60 19.98
N VAL A 209 -2.31 -10.37 19.49
CA VAL A 209 -2.10 -9.17 20.29
C VAL A 209 -3.25 -8.20 20.03
N ASP A 210 -3.98 -7.83 21.08
CA ASP A 210 -5.15 -6.97 20.98
C ASP A 210 -4.79 -5.51 20.74
N HIS A 211 -5.71 -4.77 20.15
CA HIS A 211 -5.59 -3.34 19.86
C HIS A 211 -5.29 -2.51 21.11
N PRO A 212 -4.47 -1.47 21.01
CA PRO A 212 -3.62 -1.07 19.88
C PRO A 212 -2.28 -1.79 19.87
N GLY A 213 -2.07 -2.82 20.69
CA GLY A 213 -0.85 -3.62 20.74
C GLY A 213 0.23 -3.07 21.66
N GLN A 214 -0.12 -2.26 22.64
CA GLN A 214 0.82 -1.73 23.65
C GLN A 214 1.08 -2.73 24.78
N GLU A 215 0.09 -3.56 25.13
CA GLU A 215 0.16 -4.54 26.21
C GLU A 215 0.59 -5.90 25.69
N GLN A 216 1.89 -6.18 25.69
CA GLN A 216 2.46 -7.40 25.12
C GLN A 216 3.26 -8.27 26.09
N LYS A 217 3.42 -7.87 27.36
CA LYS A 217 4.26 -8.62 28.32
C LYS A 217 3.85 -10.09 28.44
N SER A 218 2.57 -10.39 28.51
CA SER A 218 2.06 -11.76 28.59
C SER A 218 2.42 -12.58 27.34
N THR A 219 2.32 -11.98 26.16
CA THR A 219 2.68 -12.59 24.88
C THR A 219 4.18 -12.92 24.85
N TRP A 220 5.04 -11.99 25.25
CA TRP A 220 6.50 -12.23 25.25
C TRP A 220 6.98 -13.18 26.34
N LEU A 221 6.26 -13.30 27.46
CA LEU A 221 6.48 -14.39 28.42
C LEU A 221 6.11 -15.76 27.83
N GLN A 222 5.06 -15.83 27.00
CA GLN A 222 4.75 -17.06 26.25
C GLN A 222 5.83 -17.39 25.23
N VAL A 223 6.27 -16.41 24.43
CA VAL A 223 7.38 -16.57 23.48
C VAL A 223 8.63 -17.10 24.17
N ARG A 224 9.01 -16.55 25.34
CA ARG A 224 10.14 -17.03 26.13
C ARG A 224 10.00 -18.49 26.55
N ARG A 225 8.80 -18.93 26.95
CA ARG A 225 8.53 -20.32 27.33
C ARG A 225 8.52 -21.27 26.14
N LEU A 226 7.97 -20.83 24.99
CA LEU A 226 7.93 -21.59 23.74
C LEU A 226 9.31 -21.78 23.16
N ASN A 227 10.20 -20.80 23.37
CA ASN A 227 11.54 -20.73 22.80
C ASN A 227 11.53 -21.06 21.30
N PRO A 228 10.83 -20.28 20.44
CA PRO A 228 10.69 -20.58 19.04
C PRO A 228 12.03 -20.39 18.30
N ASP A 229 12.26 -21.18 17.25
CA ASP A 229 13.41 -21.02 16.35
C ASP A 229 13.29 -19.74 15.52
N TRP A 230 12.05 -19.38 15.16
CA TRP A 230 11.74 -18.19 14.36
C TRP A 230 10.45 -17.52 14.84
N ILE A 231 10.42 -16.20 14.67
CA ILE A 231 9.19 -15.41 14.81
C ILE A 231 8.86 -14.77 13.47
N PHE A 232 7.61 -14.91 13.03
CA PHE A 232 7.00 -14.08 12.01
C PHE A 232 5.97 -13.17 12.66
N MET A 233 5.98 -11.87 12.33
CA MET A 233 5.03 -10.91 12.93
C MET A 233 4.20 -10.21 11.88
N SER A 234 2.89 -10.22 12.07
CA SER A 234 1.92 -9.38 11.37
C SER A 234 1.41 -8.28 12.31
N GLY A 235 2.28 -7.34 12.64
CA GLY A 235 2.01 -6.22 13.55
C GLY A 235 1.74 -4.91 12.81
N TRP A 236 1.23 -3.91 13.54
CA TRP A 236 0.91 -2.61 12.99
C TRP A 236 1.05 -1.48 14.01
N GLY A 237 1.61 -0.34 13.55
CA GLY A 237 1.73 0.86 14.36
C GLY A 237 2.52 0.66 15.66
N VAL A 238 1.98 1.12 16.78
CA VAL A 238 2.65 1.02 18.09
C VAL A 238 2.94 -0.41 18.54
N MET A 239 2.21 -1.40 18.03
CA MET A 239 2.46 -2.81 18.30
C MET A 239 3.88 -3.22 17.92
N ASN A 240 4.38 -2.72 16.77
CA ASN A 240 5.66 -3.14 16.22
C ASN A 240 6.82 -2.74 17.13
N GLN A 241 6.89 -1.46 17.51
CA GLN A 241 7.96 -0.97 18.38
C GLN A 241 7.97 -1.63 19.76
N VAL A 242 6.78 -1.95 20.31
CA VAL A 242 6.67 -2.68 21.58
C VAL A 242 7.17 -4.10 21.38
N ALA A 243 6.77 -4.79 20.31
CA ALA A 243 7.21 -6.15 20.01
C ALA A 243 8.74 -6.24 19.88
N VAL A 244 9.35 -5.30 19.15
CA VAL A 244 10.83 -5.28 18.98
C VAL A 244 11.54 -5.04 20.31
N LYS A 245 11.04 -4.13 21.15
CA LYS A 245 11.59 -3.88 22.50
C LYS A 245 11.47 -5.09 23.41
N GLU A 246 10.31 -5.72 23.45
CA GLU A 246 10.06 -6.89 24.30
C GLU A 246 10.89 -8.10 23.84
N ALA A 247 11.03 -8.31 22.53
CA ALA A 247 11.92 -9.34 21.99
C ALA A 247 13.37 -9.15 22.45
N ALA A 248 13.87 -7.93 22.35
CA ALA A 248 15.21 -7.57 22.83
C ALA A 248 15.34 -7.78 24.35
N ALA A 249 14.33 -7.38 25.13
CA ALA A 249 14.33 -7.51 26.58
C ALA A 249 14.38 -8.95 27.07
N ILE A 250 13.77 -9.91 26.33
CA ILE A 250 13.86 -11.34 26.66
C ILE A 250 15.10 -12.02 26.07
N GLY A 251 15.96 -11.29 25.33
CA GLY A 251 17.16 -11.81 24.69
C GLY A 251 16.88 -12.69 23.47
N PHE A 252 15.75 -12.46 22.77
CA PHE A 252 15.48 -13.20 21.53
C PHE A 252 16.47 -12.82 20.44
N LYS A 253 16.88 -13.79 19.63
CA LYS A 253 17.80 -13.57 18.52
C LYS A 253 17.11 -12.77 17.40
N MET A 254 17.43 -11.48 17.30
CA MET A 254 16.73 -10.56 16.38
C MET A 254 16.89 -10.95 14.91
N ASP A 255 17.96 -11.65 14.52
CA ASP A 255 18.14 -12.20 13.17
C ASP A 255 17.20 -13.38 12.83
N ARG A 256 16.44 -13.86 13.82
CA ARG A 256 15.38 -14.87 13.71
C ARG A 256 13.97 -14.27 13.85
N PHE A 257 13.85 -12.94 13.89
CA PHE A 257 12.59 -12.23 14.00
C PHE A 257 12.30 -11.46 12.70
N ILE A 258 11.22 -11.84 12.00
CA ILE A 258 10.84 -11.29 10.70
C ILE A 258 9.46 -10.62 10.85
N GLY A 259 9.39 -9.31 10.61
CA GLY A 259 8.12 -8.61 10.43
C GLY A 259 7.57 -8.78 9.01
N ASN A 260 6.28 -8.67 8.84
CA ASN A 260 5.70 -8.55 7.52
C ASN A 260 5.98 -7.15 6.94
N TRP A 261 5.49 -6.84 5.73
CA TRP A 261 5.77 -5.55 5.09
C TRP A 261 5.19 -4.31 5.79
N TRP A 262 4.35 -4.48 6.81
CA TRP A 262 3.84 -3.40 7.68
C TRP A 262 4.57 -3.30 9.01
N SER A 263 5.51 -4.17 9.27
CA SER A 263 6.24 -4.28 10.53
C SER A 263 7.75 -4.09 10.33
N ALA A 264 8.16 -3.24 9.40
CA ALA A 264 9.57 -3.07 9.05
C ALA A 264 9.86 -1.63 8.58
N ASN A 265 9.49 -0.65 9.41
CA ASN A 265 9.80 0.76 9.23
C ASN A 265 10.75 1.27 10.31
N ASP A 266 11.34 2.43 10.11
CA ASP A 266 12.25 3.07 11.07
C ASP A 266 11.57 3.31 12.42
N SER A 267 10.30 3.72 12.42
CA SER A 267 9.50 3.88 13.64
C SER A 267 9.35 2.63 14.47
N ASP A 268 9.53 1.44 13.88
CA ASP A 268 9.38 0.15 14.57
C ASP A 268 10.65 -0.25 15.32
N VAL A 269 11.81 0.16 14.82
CA VAL A 269 13.12 -0.31 15.28
C VAL A 269 13.92 0.74 16.06
N VAL A 270 13.86 2.00 15.64
CA VAL A 270 14.60 3.09 16.28
C VAL A 270 14.33 3.19 17.79
N PRO A 271 13.08 3.05 18.29
CA PRO A 271 12.82 3.13 19.72
C PRO A 271 13.43 1.99 20.57
N ALA A 272 13.89 0.89 19.96
CA ALA A 272 14.56 -0.22 20.66
C ALA A 272 16.10 -0.09 20.66
N GLY A 273 16.65 0.94 19.97
CA GLY A 273 18.08 1.19 19.88
C GLY A 273 18.86 -0.03 19.38
N ASP A 274 20.00 -0.31 19.99
CA ASP A 274 20.84 -1.46 19.63
C ASP A 274 20.14 -2.83 19.75
N GLY A 275 19.09 -2.91 20.58
CA GLY A 275 18.30 -4.11 20.75
C GLY A 275 17.53 -4.54 19.48
N ALA A 276 17.32 -3.62 18.54
CA ALA A 276 16.68 -3.94 17.27
C ALA A 276 17.64 -4.48 16.19
N LYS A 277 18.94 -4.40 16.39
CA LYS A 277 19.93 -4.83 15.40
C LYS A 277 19.76 -6.30 15.05
N GLY A 278 19.64 -6.58 13.75
CA GLY A 278 19.39 -7.93 13.25
C GLY A 278 17.92 -8.19 12.88
N TYR A 279 16.97 -7.41 13.42
CA TYR A 279 15.55 -7.54 13.09
C TYR A 279 15.33 -7.45 11.57
N LYS A 280 14.48 -8.32 11.04
CA LYS A 280 14.19 -8.41 9.63
C LYS A 280 12.75 -8.00 9.31
N GLY A 281 12.50 -7.68 8.06
CA GLY A 281 11.16 -7.48 7.55
C GLY A 281 11.03 -7.88 6.09
N ALA A 282 9.88 -8.44 5.73
CA ALA A 282 9.55 -8.67 4.33
C ALA A 282 9.12 -7.35 3.69
N THR A 283 9.41 -7.16 2.41
CA THR A 283 9.00 -5.98 1.64
C THR A 283 8.84 -6.34 0.16
N PHE A 284 8.09 -5.54 -0.60
CA PHE A 284 7.98 -5.70 -2.06
C PHE A 284 8.58 -4.51 -2.84
N HIS A 285 9.48 -3.79 -2.19
CA HIS A 285 10.35 -2.77 -2.77
C HIS A 285 11.63 -2.66 -1.94
N ALA A 286 12.68 -2.11 -2.51
CA ALA A 286 13.92 -1.86 -1.78
C ALA A 286 13.77 -0.70 -0.77
N PRO A 287 14.52 -0.71 0.35
CA PRO A 287 14.62 0.41 1.27
C PRO A 287 15.57 1.51 0.76
N GLY A 288 15.53 2.67 1.40
CA GLY A 288 16.42 3.80 1.12
C GLY A 288 15.93 4.70 0.00
N SER A 289 16.71 5.75 -0.28
CA SER A 289 16.34 6.86 -1.18
C SER A 289 17.34 7.08 -2.33
N THR A 290 18.11 6.05 -2.71
CA THR A 290 19.17 6.16 -3.74
C THR A 290 18.68 5.95 -5.17
N PHE A 291 17.41 5.66 -5.37
CA PHE A 291 16.83 5.43 -6.69
C PHE A 291 16.54 6.75 -7.42
N LYS A 292 16.58 6.73 -8.74
CA LYS A 292 16.36 7.92 -9.59
C LYS A 292 15.03 8.61 -9.28
N VAL A 293 13.97 7.86 -8.99
CA VAL A 293 12.66 8.43 -8.63
C VAL A 293 12.75 9.36 -7.42
N HIS A 294 13.58 9.05 -6.41
CA HIS A 294 13.75 9.92 -5.24
C HIS A 294 14.43 11.25 -5.62
N ALA A 295 15.44 11.22 -6.48
CA ALA A 295 16.05 12.43 -7.00
C ALA A 295 15.05 13.29 -7.79
N GLU A 296 14.16 12.68 -8.56
CA GLU A 296 13.08 13.38 -9.26
C GLU A 296 12.05 13.98 -8.27
N VAL A 297 11.70 13.26 -7.20
CA VAL A 297 10.84 13.80 -6.13
C VAL A 297 11.52 14.99 -5.44
N VAL A 298 12.82 14.90 -5.13
CA VAL A 298 13.55 16.05 -4.58
C VAL A 298 13.43 17.26 -5.49
N LYS A 299 13.80 17.08 -6.76
CA LYS A 299 13.88 18.18 -7.74
C LYS A 299 12.53 18.82 -8.04
N HIS A 300 11.49 18.02 -8.20
CA HIS A 300 10.19 18.49 -8.70
C HIS A 300 9.15 18.71 -7.61
N VAL A 301 9.38 18.20 -6.39
CA VAL A 301 8.43 18.31 -5.26
C VAL A 301 9.07 19.09 -4.11
N TYR A 302 10.13 18.58 -3.48
CA TYR A 302 10.72 19.22 -2.30
C TYR A 302 11.40 20.56 -2.60
N ASP A 303 12.21 20.64 -3.65
CA ASP A 303 12.89 21.89 -4.05
C ASP A 303 11.91 22.97 -4.57
N LYS A 304 10.65 22.58 -4.82
CA LYS A 304 9.53 23.46 -5.16
C LYS A 304 8.64 23.80 -3.95
N GLY A 305 9.01 23.36 -2.74
CA GLY A 305 8.23 23.60 -1.53
C GLY A 305 6.88 22.87 -1.48
N LYS A 306 6.71 21.75 -2.25
CA LYS A 306 5.46 21.00 -2.39
C LYS A 306 5.48 19.63 -1.70
N GLY A 307 6.54 19.31 -0.96
CA GLY A 307 6.65 18.04 -0.24
C GLY A 307 5.57 17.86 0.82
N ALA A 308 4.99 16.67 0.89
CA ALA A 308 3.91 16.34 1.84
C ALA A 308 4.42 16.17 3.28
N GLY A 309 5.73 16.02 3.48
CA GLY A 309 6.36 15.83 4.78
C GLY A 309 7.77 16.35 4.83
N LYS A 310 8.54 15.87 5.82
CA LYS A 310 9.97 16.21 5.92
C LYS A 310 10.78 15.42 4.90
N LYS A 311 11.72 16.08 4.21
CA LYS A 311 12.58 15.46 3.21
C LYS A 311 13.43 14.32 3.79
N GLU A 312 13.82 14.39 5.05
CA GLU A 312 14.64 13.42 5.75
C GLU A 312 13.93 12.07 5.93
N ALA A 313 12.59 12.04 5.92
CA ALA A 313 11.80 10.81 6.00
C ALA A 313 11.66 10.11 4.63
N MET A 314 12.14 10.73 3.56
CA MET A 314 12.14 10.12 2.24
C MET A 314 13.09 8.91 2.22
N GLY A 315 12.57 7.77 1.78
CA GLY A 315 13.33 6.52 1.73
C GLY A 315 13.08 5.59 2.93
N GLU A 316 12.36 6.04 3.96
CA GLU A 316 11.81 5.12 4.94
C GLU A 316 10.91 4.08 4.23
N PRO A 317 10.91 2.80 4.67
CA PRO A 317 10.14 1.75 3.99
C PRO A 317 8.66 2.10 3.76
N LEU A 318 7.99 2.72 4.73
CA LEU A 318 6.58 3.08 4.56
C LEU A 318 6.38 4.31 3.65
N TYR A 319 7.32 5.26 3.60
CA TYR A 319 7.29 6.31 2.59
C TYR A 319 7.42 5.71 1.18
N ASN A 320 8.39 4.84 0.99
CA ASN A 320 8.60 4.11 -0.27
C ASN A 320 7.38 3.29 -0.67
N ARG A 321 6.66 2.73 0.33
CA ARG A 321 5.41 2.01 0.14
C ARG A 321 4.32 2.88 -0.47
N GLY A 322 4.14 4.09 0.06
CA GLY A 322 3.21 5.08 -0.49
C GLY A 322 3.56 5.48 -1.92
N LEU A 323 4.85 5.71 -2.18
CA LEU A 323 5.37 6.09 -3.49
C LEU A 323 5.11 4.99 -4.54
N VAL A 324 5.39 3.72 -4.21
CA VAL A 324 5.12 2.57 -5.08
C VAL A 324 3.61 2.39 -5.34
N ASN A 325 2.78 2.59 -4.32
CA ASN A 325 1.32 2.50 -4.45
C ASN A 325 0.79 3.53 -5.46
N ALA A 326 1.18 4.79 -5.31
CA ALA A 326 0.79 5.85 -6.22
C ALA A 326 1.29 5.60 -7.66
N MET A 327 2.50 5.07 -7.82
CA MET A 327 3.04 4.67 -9.10
C MET A 327 2.20 3.60 -9.78
N TYR A 328 1.83 2.54 -9.07
CA TYR A 328 0.99 1.48 -9.63
C TYR A 328 -0.38 2.02 -10.05
N ALA A 329 -1.00 2.87 -9.24
CA ALA A 329 -2.27 3.52 -9.59
C ALA A 329 -2.13 4.36 -10.87
N ALA A 330 -1.07 5.18 -10.97
CA ALA A 330 -0.82 6.02 -12.14
C ALA A 330 -0.56 5.18 -13.41
N GLU A 331 0.19 4.08 -13.31
CA GLU A 331 0.48 3.22 -14.47
C GLU A 331 -0.72 2.39 -14.92
N ALA A 332 -1.61 1.96 -14.00
CA ALA A 332 -2.87 1.33 -14.38
C ALA A 332 -3.79 2.32 -15.12
N ILE A 333 -3.88 3.58 -14.64
CA ILE A 333 -4.62 4.64 -15.34
C ILE A 333 -3.98 4.94 -16.70
N ARG A 334 -2.65 5.02 -16.79
CA ARG A 334 -1.93 5.22 -18.04
C ARG A 334 -2.19 4.09 -19.04
N THR A 335 -2.24 2.84 -18.57
CA THR A 335 -2.60 1.67 -19.38
C THR A 335 -4.00 1.82 -19.96
N ALA A 336 -4.97 2.25 -19.15
CA ALA A 336 -6.33 2.54 -19.61
C ALA A 336 -6.36 3.68 -20.65
N MET A 337 -5.59 4.75 -20.44
CA MET A 337 -5.49 5.86 -21.40
C MET A 337 -4.91 5.41 -22.75
N GLY A 338 -4.05 4.41 -22.77
CA GLY A 338 -3.55 3.81 -24.02
C GLY A 338 -4.67 3.23 -24.90
N LYS A 339 -5.75 2.75 -24.29
CA LYS A 339 -6.93 2.23 -25.00
C LYS A 339 -8.03 3.27 -25.22
N TYR A 340 -8.32 4.09 -24.21
CA TYR A 340 -9.50 4.95 -24.21
C TYR A 340 -9.19 6.43 -24.51
N GLY A 341 -7.91 6.77 -24.74
CA GLY A 341 -7.43 8.12 -25.02
C GLY A 341 -7.05 8.91 -23.76
N ASN A 342 -6.25 9.96 -23.97
CA ASN A 342 -5.72 10.84 -22.92
C ASN A 342 -6.80 11.82 -22.43
N LYS A 343 -7.67 11.37 -21.58
CA LYS A 343 -8.81 12.13 -21.01
C LYS A 343 -9.10 11.64 -19.60
N VAL A 344 -10.00 12.33 -18.89
CA VAL A 344 -10.59 11.80 -17.66
C VAL A 344 -11.37 10.52 -18.00
N LEU A 345 -11.03 9.44 -17.33
CA LEU A 345 -11.60 8.10 -17.56
C LEU A 345 -12.71 7.81 -16.55
N THR A 346 -13.63 6.91 -16.90
CA THR A 346 -14.54 6.31 -15.94
C THR A 346 -13.83 5.23 -15.12
N ALA A 347 -14.40 4.86 -13.98
CA ALA A 347 -13.82 3.80 -13.16
C ALA A 347 -13.84 2.42 -13.85
N GLU A 348 -14.82 2.13 -14.72
CA GLU A 348 -14.83 0.93 -15.56
C GLU A 348 -13.63 0.89 -16.53
N GLN A 349 -13.32 2.03 -17.14
CA GLN A 349 -12.15 2.15 -18.01
C GLN A 349 -10.84 1.97 -17.21
N VAL A 350 -10.79 2.54 -16.01
CA VAL A 350 -9.64 2.38 -15.11
C VAL A 350 -9.52 0.94 -14.62
N ARG A 351 -10.63 0.26 -14.29
CA ARG A 351 -10.64 -1.18 -13.97
C ARG A 351 -9.98 -2.00 -15.10
N TRP A 352 -10.35 -1.71 -16.35
CA TRP A 352 -9.70 -2.37 -17.49
C TRP A 352 -8.19 -2.13 -17.49
N GLY A 353 -7.74 -0.92 -17.16
CA GLY A 353 -6.32 -0.60 -17.07
C GLY A 353 -5.59 -1.38 -15.97
N PHE A 354 -6.25 -1.62 -14.84
CA PHE A 354 -5.74 -2.47 -13.77
C PHE A 354 -5.63 -3.94 -14.22
N GLU A 355 -6.66 -4.50 -14.86
CA GLU A 355 -6.67 -5.90 -15.35
C GLU A 355 -5.70 -6.14 -16.53
N ASN A 356 -5.18 -5.08 -17.15
CA ASN A 356 -4.25 -5.17 -18.29
C ASN A 356 -2.88 -4.53 -17.99
N LEU A 357 -2.58 -4.25 -16.72
CA LEU A 357 -1.29 -3.68 -16.33
C LEU A 357 -0.17 -4.69 -16.59
N ASN A 358 0.80 -4.29 -17.39
CA ASN A 358 2.04 -5.02 -17.63
C ASN A 358 3.25 -4.08 -17.43
N LEU A 359 3.70 -4.00 -16.19
CA LEU A 359 4.81 -3.15 -15.77
C LEU A 359 6.12 -3.93 -15.92
N THR A 360 6.82 -3.67 -17.02
CA THR A 360 8.08 -4.35 -17.37
C THR A 360 9.29 -3.69 -16.71
N GLU A 361 10.44 -4.38 -16.68
CA GLU A 361 11.75 -3.80 -16.28
C GLU A 361 12.07 -2.51 -17.02
N GLY A 362 11.86 -2.49 -18.36
CA GLY A 362 12.09 -1.29 -19.17
C GLY A 362 11.18 -0.13 -18.77
N ARG A 363 9.94 -0.41 -18.37
CA ARG A 363 9.05 0.62 -17.86
C ARG A 363 9.47 1.13 -16.49
N LEU A 364 9.87 0.24 -15.60
CA LEU A 364 10.43 0.62 -14.29
C LEU A 364 11.67 1.49 -14.42
N ASP A 365 12.55 1.19 -15.39
CA ASP A 365 13.74 2.01 -15.65
C ASP A 365 13.35 3.44 -16.12
N GLN A 366 12.37 3.58 -17.03
CA GLN A 366 11.84 4.88 -17.45
C GLN A 366 11.25 5.68 -16.30
N LEU A 367 10.60 5.01 -15.34
CA LEU A 367 10.03 5.64 -14.14
C LEU A 367 11.09 5.99 -13.08
N GLY A 368 12.34 5.57 -13.27
CA GLY A 368 13.41 5.73 -12.30
C GLY A 368 13.33 4.75 -11.12
N MET A 369 12.65 3.63 -11.32
CA MET A 369 12.35 2.60 -10.31
C MET A 369 13.03 1.26 -10.57
N LYS A 370 13.99 1.18 -11.47
CA LYS A 370 14.78 -0.02 -11.74
C LYS A 370 15.46 -0.50 -10.46
N GLY A 371 15.25 -1.77 -10.10
CA GLY A 371 15.75 -2.35 -8.85
C GLY A 371 15.05 -1.87 -7.58
N PHE A 372 14.11 -0.93 -7.68
CA PHE A 372 13.33 -0.45 -6.54
C PHE A 372 12.14 -1.37 -6.26
N THR A 373 11.41 -1.77 -7.29
CA THR A 373 10.33 -2.74 -7.18
C THR A 373 10.41 -3.76 -8.32
N HIS A 374 9.64 -4.84 -8.22
CA HIS A 374 9.62 -5.93 -9.18
C HIS A 374 8.64 -5.65 -10.33
N PRO A 375 8.89 -6.12 -11.56
CA PRO A 375 7.90 -6.14 -12.63
C PRO A 375 6.60 -6.80 -12.21
N VAL A 376 5.47 -6.23 -12.63
CA VAL A 376 4.14 -6.72 -12.27
C VAL A 376 3.31 -6.89 -13.53
N LYS A 377 2.65 -8.03 -13.64
CA LYS A 377 1.63 -8.28 -14.65
C LYS A 377 0.34 -8.68 -13.96
N VAL A 378 -0.71 -7.93 -14.20
CA VAL A 378 -2.06 -8.18 -13.69
C VAL A 378 -2.93 -8.65 -14.85
N THR A 379 -3.82 -9.58 -14.60
CA THR A 379 -4.82 -10.06 -15.57
C THR A 379 -6.19 -10.05 -14.90
N CYS A 380 -7.26 -10.21 -15.68
CA CYS A 380 -8.61 -10.32 -15.12
C CYS A 380 -8.79 -11.52 -14.18
N GLU A 381 -7.95 -12.56 -14.31
CA GLU A 381 -8.00 -13.74 -13.46
C GLU A 381 -7.11 -13.63 -12.23
N ASP A 382 -6.05 -12.81 -12.32
CA ASP A 382 -5.03 -12.69 -11.28
C ASP A 382 -4.76 -11.22 -10.96
N HIS A 383 -5.41 -10.73 -9.90
CA HIS A 383 -5.24 -9.40 -9.36
C HIS A 383 -4.11 -9.30 -8.31
N GLU A 384 -3.36 -10.38 -8.09
CA GLU A 384 -2.20 -10.42 -7.21
C GLU A 384 -0.91 -10.04 -7.92
N GLY A 385 -0.75 -10.45 -9.20
CA GLY A 385 0.52 -10.39 -9.90
C GLY A 385 1.50 -11.51 -9.47
N ASN A 386 2.81 -11.27 -9.59
CA ASN A 386 3.81 -12.34 -9.39
C ASN A 386 4.20 -12.58 -7.93
N GLY A 387 3.96 -11.63 -7.04
CA GLY A 387 4.04 -11.76 -5.61
C GLY A 387 5.39 -11.95 -4.92
N PRO A 388 6.59 -11.76 -5.52
CA PRO A 388 7.84 -11.95 -4.81
C PRO A 388 8.06 -10.87 -3.76
N VAL A 389 8.83 -11.21 -2.72
CA VAL A 389 9.23 -10.28 -1.68
C VAL A 389 10.76 -10.26 -1.51
N LEU A 390 11.26 -9.16 -0.99
CA LEU A 390 12.63 -9.03 -0.48
C LEU A 390 12.59 -9.17 1.04
N ILE A 391 13.71 -9.59 1.63
CA ILE A 391 13.93 -9.50 3.07
C ILE A 391 14.97 -8.42 3.32
N GLN A 392 14.60 -7.44 4.12
CA GLN A 392 15.49 -6.40 4.62
C GLN A 392 15.84 -6.65 6.08
N GLN A 393 16.99 -6.16 6.53
CA GLN A 393 17.48 -6.29 7.90
C GLN A 393 17.94 -4.94 8.43
N TRP A 394 17.60 -4.65 9.68
CA TRP A 394 18.08 -3.47 10.39
C TRP A 394 19.51 -3.69 10.89
N ASP A 395 20.46 -2.87 10.46
CA ASP A 395 21.87 -2.95 10.85
C ASP A 395 22.21 -2.15 12.13
N GLY A 396 21.22 -1.47 12.71
CA GLY A 396 21.33 -0.54 13.82
C GLY A 396 21.23 0.93 13.40
N LYS A 397 21.29 1.23 12.10
CA LYS A 397 21.24 2.59 11.55
C LYS A 397 20.32 2.72 10.34
N LYS A 398 20.25 1.67 9.50
CA LYS A 398 19.49 1.65 8.26
C LYS A 398 19.04 0.24 7.91
N TRP A 399 18.06 0.14 7.04
CA TRP A 399 17.62 -1.09 6.43
C TRP A 399 18.54 -1.46 5.27
N THR A 400 18.95 -2.73 5.20
CA THR A 400 19.74 -3.30 4.11
C THR A 400 19.11 -4.58 3.60
N LEU A 401 19.17 -4.84 2.30
CA LEU A 401 18.66 -6.09 1.74
C LEU A 401 19.56 -7.26 2.13
N VAL A 402 18.96 -8.37 2.55
CA VAL A 402 19.64 -9.62 2.95
C VAL A 402 19.10 -10.82 2.16
N SER A 403 18.32 -10.59 1.11
CA SER A 403 17.91 -11.60 0.15
C SER A 403 17.79 -11.00 -1.24
N ASP A 404 17.84 -11.85 -2.26
CA ASP A 404 17.23 -11.58 -3.56
C ASP A 404 15.70 -11.68 -3.45
N TRP A 405 15.01 -11.50 -4.57
CA TRP A 405 13.57 -11.68 -4.66
C TRP A 405 13.17 -13.13 -4.32
N VAL A 406 12.44 -13.30 -3.24
CA VAL A 406 11.92 -14.59 -2.78
C VAL A 406 10.54 -14.80 -3.37
N ALA A 407 10.43 -15.76 -4.28
CA ALA A 407 9.15 -16.10 -4.90
C ALA A 407 8.19 -16.76 -3.90
N PRO A 408 6.88 -16.46 -3.95
CA PRO A 408 5.89 -17.15 -3.14
C PRO A 408 5.72 -18.62 -3.61
N MET A 409 5.13 -19.44 -2.77
CA MET A 409 4.76 -20.82 -3.10
C MET A 409 3.39 -20.83 -3.78
N ARG A 410 3.35 -20.40 -5.04
CA ARG A 410 2.09 -20.26 -5.79
C ARG A 410 1.35 -21.59 -5.98
N ASP A 411 2.08 -22.70 -6.01
CA ASP A 411 1.53 -24.07 -6.03
C ASP A 411 0.68 -24.39 -4.79
N VAL A 412 0.94 -23.75 -3.67
CA VAL A 412 0.15 -23.85 -2.43
C VAL A 412 -0.89 -22.73 -2.33
N VAL A 413 -0.46 -21.49 -2.62
CA VAL A 413 -1.28 -20.30 -2.37
C VAL A 413 -2.42 -20.17 -3.39
N ARG A 414 -2.15 -20.37 -4.69
CA ARG A 414 -3.14 -20.07 -5.73
C ARG A 414 -4.39 -20.97 -5.68
N PRO A 415 -4.30 -22.31 -5.54
CA PRO A 415 -5.47 -23.16 -5.39
C PRO A 415 -6.33 -22.76 -4.17
N LYS A 416 -5.68 -22.52 -3.04
CA LYS A 416 -6.36 -22.10 -1.80
C LYS A 416 -7.05 -20.75 -1.95
N LEU A 417 -6.42 -19.81 -2.64
CA LEU A 417 -6.98 -18.49 -2.94
C LEU A 417 -8.24 -18.63 -3.80
N GLU A 418 -8.21 -19.46 -4.84
CA GLU A 418 -9.35 -19.69 -5.72
C GLU A 418 -10.52 -20.37 -5.00
N GLU A 419 -10.25 -21.36 -4.13
CA GLU A 419 -11.27 -21.95 -3.26
C GLU A 419 -11.92 -20.91 -2.35
N ALA A 420 -11.10 -20.07 -1.70
CA ALA A 420 -11.60 -19.01 -0.83
C ALA A 420 -12.41 -17.97 -1.61
N ALA A 421 -11.99 -17.63 -2.83
CA ALA A 421 -12.71 -16.69 -3.70
C ALA A 421 -14.11 -17.20 -4.06
N VAL A 422 -14.26 -18.50 -4.32
CA VAL A 422 -15.57 -19.14 -4.53
C VAL A 422 -16.46 -18.98 -3.30
N VAL A 423 -15.90 -19.27 -2.12
CA VAL A 423 -16.67 -19.20 -0.85
C VAL A 423 -17.09 -17.76 -0.56
N GLU A 424 -16.16 -16.83 -0.61
CA GLU A 424 -16.43 -15.41 -0.28
C GLU A 424 -17.30 -14.74 -1.36
N GLY A 425 -17.08 -15.04 -2.64
CA GLY A 425 -17.92 -14.54 -3.73
C GLY A 425 -19.38 -15.00 -3.61
N LYS A 426 -19.61 -16.28 -3.28
CA LYS A 426 -20.95 -16.80 -3.05
C LYS A 426 -21.64 -16.16 -1.83
N LYS A 427 -20.92 -15.90 -0.74
CA LYS A 427 -21.46 -15.18 0.43
C LYS A 427 -21.97 -13.78 0.06
N LEU A 428 -21.32 -13.15 -0.92
CA LEU A 428 -21.71 -11.82 -1.42
C LEU A 428 -22.71 -11.88 -2.58
N ASN A 429 -23.20 -13.07 -2.94
CA ASN A 429 -24.07 -13.31 -4.10
C ASN A 429 -23.46 -12.85 -5.44
N TYR A 430 -22.14 -12.95 -5.56
CA TYR A 430 -21.45 -12.66 -6.82
C TYR A 430 -21.54 -13.83 -7.79
N THR A 431 -21.50 -13.52 -9.08
CA THR A 431 -21.40 -14.49 -10.17
C THR A 431 -19.99 -14.46 -10.75
N MET A 432 -19.40 -15.62 -10.95
CA MET A 432 -18.07 -15.71 -11.55
C MET A 432 -18.10 -15.29 -13.03
N ARG A 433 -17.11 -14.52 -13.44
CA ARG A 433 -16.86 -14.13 -14.84
C ARG A 433 -16.11 -15.28 -15.54
N GLU A 434 -16.82 -16.10 -16.31
CA GLU A 434 -16.24 -17.31 -16.92
C GLU A 434 -15.16 -17.03 -17.99
N ASN A 435 -15.30 -15.93 -18.74
CA ASN A 435 -14.41 -15.54 -19.84
C ASN A 435 -13.91 -14.10 -19.70
N CYS A 436 -13.46 -13.72 -18.51
CA CYS A 436 -13.06 -12.34 -18.28
C CYS A 436 -11.89 -11.87 -19.17
N ALA A 437 -11.03 -12.78 -19.63
CA ALA A 437 -9.96 -12.47 -20.58
C ALA A 437 -10.48 -12.06 -21.98
N ALA A 438 -11.71 -12.44 -22.33
CA ALA A 438 -12.34 -12.07 -23.60
C ALA A 438 -13.09 -10.72 -23.54
N GLU A 439 -13.28 -10.15 -22.35
CA GLU A 439 -13.85 -8.80 -22.17
C GLU A 439 -12.84 -7.73 -22.61
N LYS A 440 -12.71 -7.53 -23.93
CA LYS A 440 -11.74 -6.59 -24.52
C LYS A 440 -12.31 -5.19 -24.69
#